data_ca0bd4c1cbf386df1bb559b0d05eb274
#
_entry.id   ca0bd4c1cbf386df1bb559b0d05eb274
#
_cell.length_a   1.000
_cell.length_b   1.000
_cell.length_c   1.000
_cell.angle_alpha   90.00
_cell.angle_beta   90.00
_cell.angle_gamma   90.00
#
_symmetry.space_group_name_H-M   'P 1'
#
loop_
_entity.id
_entity.type
_entity.pdbx_description
1 polymer ?
#
loop_
_entity_poly.entity_id
_entity_poly.type
_entity_poly.pdbx_seq_one_letter_code
_entity_poly.pdbx_strand_id
1 'polypeptide(L)'
;MLSLAFLSSFSCSDSESSNSNPNLPENFLRGEVLNLDLNDSLVEVKILSQSDDISNKLSTRVGNNLSLQVQPGDLALLSSKPVFRGKLQESFSSSAGKIHLLHNVWPDDPAERIRVKNINRLLRRDTLSMGEAMIRSVGDNLPPFALYDQNGDIVTTDYFDGSVTILNFIFSRCSVAEMCPASTMKMKKLQELVHKTKVPNIHFLSITLDPEFDSPGVLKSYARGYNLDESNFKICTGEKKVIDDLTRQFGIRREATKNQPLDHTMRTMIINSRRQIVYQVPGRSWRVEDFLSRLQS
;
A
#
# COMPACT_ATOMS: atom_id res chain seq x y z
N MET A 1 -39.66 -44.19 -51.14
CA MET A 1 -38.62 -43.12 -51.17
C MET A 1 -38.16 -42.85 -49.72
N LEU A 2 -37.06 -43.49 -49.36
CA LEU A 2 -36.44 -43.31 -48.03
C LEU A 2 -35.53 -42.06 -48.06
N SER A 3 -35.74 -41.13 -47.13
CA SER A 3 -34.87 -39.98 -46.94
C SER A 3 -33.96 -40.29 -45.73
N LEU A 4 -32.66 -40.44 -45.97
CA LEU A 4 -31.63 -40.57 -44.97
C LEU A 4 -31.32 -39.16 -44.39
N ALA A 5 -31.52 -38.99 -43.08
CA ALA A 5 -31.04 -37.85 -42.34
C ALA A 5 -29.59 -38.10 -41.85
N PHE A 6 -28.65 -37.30 -42.32
CA PHE A 6 -27.28 -37.26 -41.82
C PHE A 6 -27.27 -36.48 -40.50
N LEU A 7 -26.93 -37.16 -39.40
CA LEU A 7 -26.57 -36.55 -38.15
C LEU A 7 -25.08 -36.19 -38.23
N SER A 8 -24.77 -34.89 -38.34
CA SER A 8 -23.43 -34.35 -38.16
C SER A 8 -23.21 -34.17 -36.67
N SER A 9 -22.37 -35.00 -36.08
CA SER A 9 -21.81 -34.78 -34.73
C SER A 9 -20.87 -33.60 -34.75
N PHE A 10 -21.30 -32.47 -34.18
CA PHE A 10 -20.41 -31.39 -33.82
C PHE A 10 -19.58 -31.83 -32.58
N SER A 11 -18.31 -32.14 -32.81
CA SER A 11 -17.32 -32.28 -31.78
C SER A 11 -16.99 -30.86 -31.31
N CYS A 12 -17.46 -30.49 -30.11
CA CYS A 12 -16.92 -29.34 -29.39
C CYS A 12 -15.47 -29.68 -29.00
N SER A 13 -14.51 -29.11 -29.71
CA SER A 13 -13.15 -29.06 -29.22
C SER A 13 -13.12 -28.00 -28.11
N ASP A 14 -12.99 -28.48 -26.86
CA ASP A 14 -12.64 -27.62 -25.74
C ASP A 14 -11.31 -26.93 -26.07
N SER A 15 -11.39 -25.70 -26.55
CA SER A 15 -10.22 -24.82 -26.59
C SER A 15 -9.86 -24.49 -25.14
N GLU A 16 -8.79 -25.12 -24.65
CA GLU A 16 -8.11 -24.70 -23.41
C GLU A 16 -7.79 -23.21 -23.54
N SER A 17 -8.62 -22.35 -22.98
CA SER A 17 -8.32 -20.94 -22.88
C SER A 17 -7.11 -20.80 -21.96
N SER A 18 -6.00 -20.31 -22.50
CA SER A 18 -4.84 -19.88 -21.72
C SER A 18 -5.33 -18.78 -20.76
N ASN A 19 -5.45 -19.12 -19.47
CA ASN A 19 -5.91 -18.21 -18.41
C ASN A 19 -4.82 -17.20 -18.00
N SER A 20 -4.03 -16.70 -18.94
CA SER A 20 -3.18 -15.54 -18.71
C SER A 20 -4.06 -14.29 -18.69
N ASN A 21 -3.90 -13.47 -17.66
CA ASN A 21 -4.56 -12.17 -17.60
C ASN A 21 -3.60 -11.11 -18.16
N PRO A 22 -3.78 -10.63 -19.40
CA PRO A 22 -2.87 -9.67 -20.04
C PRO A 22 -2.82 -8.31 -19.34
N ASN A 23 -3.65 -8.10 -18.31
CA ASN A 23 -3.71 -6.87 -17.52
C ASN A 23 -2.87 -6.91 -16.24
N LEU A 24 -2.20 -8.02 -15.91
CA LEU A 24 -1.26 -8.04 -14.80
C LEU A 24 0.08 -7.43 -15.21
N PRO A 25 0.70 -6.60 -14.35
CA PRO A 25 2.05 -6.10 -14.59
C PRO A 25 3.05 -7.25 -14.73
N GLU A 26 4.18 -6.98 -15.37
CA GLU A 26 5.27 -7.96 -15.54
C GLU A 26 5.71 -8.55 -14.20
N ASN A 27 5.94 -9.88 -14.19
CA ASN A 27 6.27 -10.68 -13.02
C ASN A 27 5.22 -10.70 -11.89
N PHE A 28 3.97 -10.32 -12.15
CA PHE A 28 2.90 -10.38 -11.15
C PHE A 28 2.09 -11.68 -11.26
N LEU A 29 1.77 -12.23 -10.09
CA LEU A 29 0.75 -13.27 -9.96
C LEU A 29 -0.37 -12.79 -9.02
N ARG A 30 -1.54 -13.36 -9.22
CA ARG A 30 -2.67 -13.30 -8.31
C ARG A 30 -2.85 -14.69 -7.72
N GLY A 31 -2.95 -14.80 -6.41
CA GLY A 31 -3.04 -16.08 -5.72
C GLY A 31 -4.01 -16.05 -4.55
N GLU A 32 -4.33 -17.25 -4.11
CA GLU A 32 -5.08 -17.51 -2.89
C GLU A 32 -4.23 -18.36 -1.96
N VAL A 33 -4.08 -17.92 -0.71
CA VAL A 33 -3.32 -18.63 0.32
C VAL A 33 -4.02 -19.92 0.70
N LEU A 34 -3.31 -21.04 0.61
CA LEU A 34 -3.76 -22.35 1.07
C LEU A 34 -3.19 -22.70 2.44
N ASN A 35 -1.91 -22.42 2.64
CA ASN A 35 -1.20 -22.71 3.88
C ASN A 35 -0.10 -21.69 4.16
N LEU A 36 0.19 -21.46 5.44
CA LEU A 36 1.24 -20.54 5.90
C LEU A 36 2.16 -21.27 6.88
N ASP A 37 3.45 -21.28 6.59
CA ASP A 37 4.49 -21.67 7.53
C ASP A 37 5.17 -20.41 8.07
N LEU A 38 4.85 -20.09 9.33
CA LEU A 38 5.36 -18.89 10.00
C LEU A 38 6.84 -19.02 10.38
N ASN A 39 7.35 -20.25 10.57
CA ASN A 39 8.73 -20.48 10.99
C ASN A 39 9.69 -20.30 9.82
N ASP A 40 9.36 -20.90 8.68
CA ASP A 40 10.19 -20.86 7.49
C ASP A 40 9.85 -19.68 6.55
N SER A 41 8.86 -18.86 6.91
CA SER A 41 8.36 -17.76 6.07
C SER A 41 7.95 -18.23 4.68
N LEU A 42 7.30 -19.39 4.61
CA LEU A 42 6.78 -20.00 3.39
C LEU A 42 5.26 -19.87 3.32
N VAL A 43 4.77 -19.67 2.11
CA VAL A 43 3.34 -19.68 1.81
C VAL A 43 3.08 -20.62 0.66
N GLU A 44 2.13 -21.54 0.83
CA GLU A 44 1.56 -22.32 -0.27
C GLU A 44 0.35 -21.58 -0.81
N VAL A 45 0.34 -21.33 -2.10
CA VAL A 45 -0.70 -20.57 -2.78
C VAL A 45 -1.26 -21.32 -3.97
N LYS A 46 -2.56 -21.14 -4.23
CA LYS A 46 -3.19 -21.52 -5.50
C LYS A 46 -3.10 -20.34 -6.46
N ILE A 47 -2.59 -20.58 -7.66
CA ILE A 47 -2.48 -19.55 -8.69
C ILE A 47 -3.87 -19.28 -9.28
N LEU A 48 -4.38 -18.05 -9.13
CA LEU A 48 -5.66 -17.61 -9.70
C LEU A 48 -5.50 -16.96 -11.07
N SER A 49 -4.42 -16.22 -11.26
CA SER A 49 -3.97 -15.67 -12.56
C SER A 49 -2.51 -15.25 -12.48
N GLN A 50 -1.84 -15.17 -13.62
CA GLN A 50 -0.42 -14.80 -13.71
C GLN A 50 -0.16 -14.02 -14.99
N SER A 51 0.90 -13.21 -15.01
CA SER A 51 1.38 -12.55 -16.21
C SER A 51 2.05 -13.55 -17.16
N ASP A 52 2.10 -13.23 -18.45
CA ASP A 52 2.60 -14.12 -19.50
C ASP A 52 4.07 -14.51 -19.28
N ASP A 53 4.87 -13.58 -18.77
CA ASP A 53 6.30 -13.82 -18.48
C ASP A 53 6.51 -14.85 -17.36
N ILE A 54 5.63 -14.89 -16.35
CA ILE A 54 5.66 -15.92 -15.29
C ILE A 54 5.33 -17.29 -15.89
N SER A 55 4.31 -17.38 -16.72
CA SER A 55 3.91 -18.63 -17.38
C SER A 55 5.08 -19.27 -18.12
N ASN A 56 5.87 -18.47 -18.79
CA ASN A 56 7.04 -18.92 -19.54
C ASN A 56 8.23 -19.31 -18.64
N LYS A 57 8.42 -18.63 -17.51
CA LYS A 57 9.57 -18.84 -16.60
C LYS A 57 9.40 -20.03 -15.66
N LEU A 58 8.19 -20.25 -15.13
CA LEU A 58 7.96 -21.19 -14.04
C LEU A 58 7.39 -22.53 -14.48
N SER A 59 6.96 -22.68 -15.73
CA SER A 59 6.20 -23.85 -16.22
C SER A 59 4.97 -24.15 -15.36
N THR A 60 4.47 -23.15 -14.63
CA THR A 60 3.28 -23.23 -13.79
C THR A 60 2.06 -22.75 -14.55
N ARG A 61 0.89 -23.29 -14.20
CA ARG A 61 -0.40 -22.93 -14.79
C ARG A 61 -1.35 -22.41 -13.73
N VAL A 62 -2.30 -21.62 -14.16
CA VAL A 62 -3.45 -21.23 -13.33
C VAL A 62 -4.13 -22.49 -12.79
N GLY A 63 -4.49 -22.49 -11.51
CA GLY A 63 -5.04 -23.62 -10.78
C GLY A 63 -4.00 -24.48 -10.05
N ASN A 64 -2.72 -24.39 -10.40
CA ASN A 64 -1.65 -25.13 -9.71
C ASN A 64 -1.30 -24.47 -8.36
N ASN A 65 -0.77 -25.30 -7.46
CA ASN A 65 -0.18 -24.83 -6.21
C ASN A 65 1.28 -24.46 -6.43
N LEU A 66 1.73 -23.44 -5.68
CA LEU A 66 3.11 -22.96 -5.70
C LEU A 66 3.55 -22.60 -4.27
N SER A 67 4.74 -23.07 -3.88
CA SER A 67 5.37 -22.65 -2.61
C SER A 67 6.25 -21.45 -2.84
N LEU A 68 6.04 -20.40 -2.05
CA LEU A 68 6.72 -19.11 -2.17
C LEU A 68 7.32 -18.72 -0.84
N GLN A 69 8.53 -18.18 -0.88
CA GLN A 69 9.12 -17.49 0.27
C GLN A 69 8.65 -16.05 0.31
N VAL A 70 8.35 -15.53 1.51
CA VAL A 70 7.84 -14.17 1.71
C VAL A 70 8.58 -13.44 2.82
N GLN A 71 8.55 -12.11 2.79
CA GLN A 71 9.07 -11.29 3.89
C GLN A 71 8.12 -11.36 5.11
N PRO A 72 8.63 -11.18 6.35
CA PRO A 72 7.80 -11.26 7.56
C PRO A 72 6.59 -10.30 7.57
N GLY A 73 6.71 -9.12 6.97
CA GLY A 73 5.59 -8.18 6.84
C GLY A 73 4.53 -8.66 5.85
N ASP A 74 4.95 -9.23 4.71
CA ASP A 74 4.04 -9.81 3.72
C ASP A 74 3.37 -11.08 4.28
N LEU A 75 4.08 -11.89 5.08
CA LEU A 75 3.51 -13.04 5.75
C LEU A 75 2.37 -12.63 6.71
N ALA A 76 2.57 -11.55 7.47
CA ALA A 76 1.53 -10.99 8.33
C ALA A 76 0.31 -10.49 7.54
N LEU A 77 0.52 -9.89 6.38
CA LEU A 77 -0.55 -9.47 5.47
C LEU A 77 -1.33 -10.68 4.94
N LEU A 78 -0.65 -11.70 4.44
CA LEU A 78 -1.24 -12.90 3.85
C LEU A 78 -2.04 -13.73 4.87
N SER A 79 -1.71 -13.66 6.15
CA SER A 79 -2.47 -14.31 7.21
C SER A 79 -3.88 -13.72 7.41
N SER A 80 -4.08 -12.46 7.05
CA SER A 80 -5.37 -11.74 7.19
C SER A 80 -6.07 -11.51 5.85
N LYS A 81 -5.32 -11.48 4.75
CA LYS A 81 -5.80 -11.20 3.39
C LYS A 81 -5.41 -12.37 2.47
N PRO A 82 -6.21 -13.46 2.44
CA PRO A 82 -5.82 -14.70 1.76
C PRO A 82 -5.79 -14.56 0.23
N VAL A 83 -6.56 -13.64 -0.36
CA VAL A 83 -6.48 -13.35 -1.80
C VAL A 83 -5.61 -12.14 -2.01
N PHE A 84 -4.57 -12.30 -2.81
CA PHE A 84 -3.55 -11.30 -3.01
C PHE A 84 -3.08 -11.23 -4.45
N ARG A 85 -2.39 -10.15 -4.76
CA ARG A 85 -1.52 -10.00 -5.93
C ARG A 85 -0.12 -9.64 -5.45
N GLY A 86 0.91 -10.17 -6.08
CA GLY A 86 2.29 -9.91 -5.70
C GLY A 86 3.24 -10.13 -6.85
N LYS A 87 4.48 -9.69 -6.69
CA LYS A 87 5.53 -9.78 -7.68
C LYS A 87 6.46 -10.94 -7.34
N LEU A 88 6.75 -11.77 -8.34
CA LEU A 88 7.74 -12.84 -8.20
C LEU A 88 9.12 -12.32 -8.60
N GLN A 89 10.09 -12.61 -7.76
CA GLN A 89 11.50 -12.43 -8.05
C GLN A 89 12.13 -13.78 -8.33
N GLU A 90 13.09 -13.84 -9.25
CA GLU A 90 13.80 -15.07 -9.60
C GLU A 90 14.42 -15.75 -8.39
N SER A 91 14.33 -17.07 -8.41
CA SER A 91 14.69 -17.95 -7.32
C SER A 91 16.18 -18.00 -7.03
N PHE A 92 16.52 -18.07 -5.78
CA PHE A 92 17.82 -18.59 -5.35
C PHE A 92 17.77 -20.12 -5.41
N SER A 93 18.81 -20.76 -5.96
CA SER A 93 18.97 -22.20 -5.86
C SER A 93 19.41 -22.53 -4.42
N SER A 94 18.53 -23.20 -3.66
CA SER A 94 18.90 -23.80 -2.38
C SER A 94 19.21 -25.30 -2.58
N SER A 95 19.82 -25.94 -1.58
CA SER A 95 20.01 -27.40 -1.56
C SER A 95 18.68 -28.19 -1.65
N ALA A 96 17.56 -27.55 -1.40
CA ALA A 96 16.20 -28.12 -1.46
C ALA A 96 15.46 -27.84 -2.79
N GLY A 97 16.08 -27.13 -3.76
CA GLY A 97 15.45 -26.80 -5.04
C GLY A 97 15.36 -25.29 -5.29
N LYS A 98 14.61 -24.91 -6.33
CA LYS A 98 14.35 -23.51 -6.66
C LYS A 98 13.27 -22.95 -5.74
N ILE A 99 13.62 -21.94 -4.94
CA ILE A 99 12.68 -21.20 -4.10
C ILE A 99 12.34 -19.88 -4.81
N HIS A 100 11.06 -19.58 -4.96
CA HIS A 100 10.57 -18.33 -5.55
C HIS A 100 10.26 -17.35 -4.44
N LEU A 101 10.75 -16.12 -4.54
CA LEU A 101 10.46 -15.06 -3.59
C LEU A 101 9.24 -14.25 -4.09
N LEU A 102 8.22 -14.17 -3.25
CA LEU A 102 7.09 -13.26 -3.44
C LEU A 102 7.35 -11.97 -2.68
N HIS A 103 7.23 -10.85 -3.35
CA HIS A 103 7.37 -9.51 -2.76
C HIS A 103 6.37 -8.54 -3.36
N ASN A 104 6.31 -7.31 -2.82
CA ASN A 104 5.35 -6.30 -3.25
C ASN A 104 3.91 -6.84 -3.24
N VAL A 105 3.53 -7.40 -2.09
CA VAL A 105 2.25 -8.08 -1.89
C VAL A 105 1.17 -7.07 -1.55
N TRP A 106 0.03 -7.21 -2.21
CA TRP A 106 -1.15 -6.36 -2.05
C TRP A 106 -2.40 -7.21 -1.86
N PRO A 107 -3.36 -6.80 -1.03
CA PRO A 107 -4.67 -7.44 -1.00
C PRO A 107 -5.36 -7.32 -2.36
N ASP A 108 -6.14 -8.31 -2.73
CA ASP A 108 -6.79 -8.34 -4.05
C ASP A 108 -8.27 -8.74 -3.98
N ASP A 109 -9.04 -8.08 -3.14
CA ASP A 109 -10.48 -8.14 -3.17
C ASP A 109 -11.03 -7.25 -4.30
N PRO A 110 -11.82 -7.80 -5.25
CA PRO A 110 -12.34 -7.04 -6.39
C PRO A 110 -13.27 -5.89 -5.97
N ALA A 111 -14.10 -6.07 -4.93
CA ALA A 111 -15.02 -5.03 -4.47
C ALA A 111 -14.26 -3.88 -3.82
N GLU A 112 -13.26 -4.19 -3.00
CA GLU A 112 -12.36 -3.20 -2.39
C GLU A 112 -11.58 -2.42 -3.45
N ARG A 113 -11.04 -3.09 -4.47
CA ARG A 113 -10.34 -2.42 -5.57
C ARG A 113 -11.24 -1.42 -6.32
N ILE A 114 -12.49 -1.80 -6.60
CA ILE A 114 -13.46 -0.92 -7.25
C ILE A 114 -13.75 0.29 -6.35
N ARG A 115 -13.94 0.08 -5.06
CA ARG A 115 -14.17 1.16 -4.08
C ARG A 115 -13.00 2.13 -4.03
N VAL A 116 -11.77 1.63 -3.89
CA VAL A 116 -10.53 2.44 -3.89
C VAL A 116 -10.40 3.24 -5.19
N LYS A 117 -10.60 2.59 -6.34
CA LYS A 117 -10.54 3.25 -7.65
C LYS A 117 -11.57 4.37 -7.78
N ASN A 118 -12.80 4.16 -7.34
CA ASN A 118 -13.86 5.15 -7.45
C ASN A 118 -13.59 6.39 -6.59
N ILE A 119 -13.13 6.21 -5.34
CA ILE A 119 -12.76 7.32 -4.46
C ILE A 119 -11.56 8.09 -5.06
N ASN A 120 -10.54 7.40 -5.54
CA ASN A 120 -9.35 8.03 -6.09
C ASN A 120 -9.59 8.73 -7.46
N ARG A 121 -10.66 8.40 -8.17
CA ARG A 121 -11.13 9.21 -9.31
C ARG A 121 -11.61 10.60 -8.88
N LEU A 122 -12.20 10.72 -7.68
CA LEU A 122 -12.58 12.01 -7.11
C LEU A 122 -11.34 12.82 -6.73
N LEU A 123 -10.35 12.19 -6.08
CA LEU A 123 -9.05 12.81 -5.82
C LEU A 123 -8.42 13.36 -7.10
N ARG A 124 -8.34 12.53 -8.15
CA ARG A 124 -7.76 12.94 -9.43
C ARG A 124 -8.49 14.13 -10.03
N ARG A 125 -9.82 14.13 -10.02
CA ARG A 125 -10.64 15.25 -10.51
C ARG A 125 -10.36 16.52 -9.71
N ASP A 126 -10.31 16.41 -8.38
CA ASP A 126 -10.00 17.51 -7.49
C ASP A 126 -8.61 18.09 -7.77
N THR A 127 -7.59 17.21 -7.90
CA THR A 127 -6.22 17.62 -8.27
C THR A 127 -6.16 18.37 -9.60
N LEU A 128 -6.90 17.90 -10.60
CA LEU A 128 -6.93 18.55 -11.94
C LEU A 128 -7.66 19.88 -11.93
N SER A 129 -8.62 20.08 -11.00
CA SER A 129 -9.34 21.35 -10.85
C SER A 129 -8.54 22.42 -10.12
N MET A 130 -7.50 22.04 -9.38
CA MET A 130 -6.60 22.98 -8.69
C MET A 130 -5.66 23.64 -9.71
N GLY A 131 -5.43 24.96 -9.56
CA GLY A 131 -4.40 25.67 -10.32
C GLY A 131 -3.00 25.08 -10.08
N GLU A 132 -2.09 25.22 -11.04
CA GLU A 132 -0.76 24.58 -11.00
C GLU A 132 0.06 24.92 -9.76
N ALA A 133 0.00 26.17 -9.27
CA ALA A 133 0.71 26.65 -8.10
C ALA A 133 -0.08 26.50 -6.78
N MET A 134 -1.34 26.01 -6.83
CA MET A 134 -2.16 25.89 -5.64
C MET A 134 -1.79 24.65 -4.83
N ILE A 135 -1.61 24.86 -3.53
CA ILE A 135 -1.41 23.79 -2.54
C ILE A 135 -2.39 23.99 -1.40
N ARG A 136 -2.78 22.90 -0.73
CA ARG A 136 -3.63 22.96 0.45
C ARG A 136 -2.88 23.52 1.65
N SER A 137 -3.54 24.38 2.38
CA SER A 137 -3.00 25.14 3.51
C SER A 137 -3.94 25.07 4.71
N VAL A 138 -3.56 25.71 5.81
CA VAL A 138 -4.44 25.85 6.99
C VAL A 138 -5.75 26.51 6.58
N GLY A 139 -6.87 25.89 6.99
CA GLY A 139 -8.23 26.26 6.60
C GLY A 139 -8.83 25.38 5.49
N ASP A 140 -8.00 24.71 4.68
CA ASP A 140 -8.49 23.84 3.61
C ASP A 140 -8.92 22.46 4.14
N ASN A 141 -9.89 21.85 3.48
CA ASN A 141 -10.27 20.47 3.73
C ASN A 141 -9.33 19.49 3.03
N LEU A 142 -9.20 18.28 3.60
CA LEU A 142 -8.55 17.18 2.92
C LEU A 142 -9.27 16.80 1.62
N PRO A 143 -8.54 16.39 0.58
CA PRO A 143 -9.16 15.81 -0.60
C PRO A 143 -9.71 14.41 -0.29
N PRO A 144 -10.72 13.92 -1.02
CA PRO A 144 -11.13 12.52 -0.91
C PRO A 144 -10.00 11.62 -1.40
N PHE A 145 -9.65 10.60 -0.61
CA PHE A 145 -8.68 9.58 -1.02
C PHE A 145 -9.01 8.22 -0.41
N ALA A 146 -8.46 7.18 -1.00
CA ALA A 146 -8.44 5.83 -0.46
C ALA A 146 -7.04 5.23 -0.66
N LEU A 147 -6.44 4.78 0.44
CA LEU A 147 -5.12 4.16 0.51
C LEU A 147 -5.23 2.82 1.22
N TYR A 148 -4.18 2.00 1.19
CA TYR A 148 -4.03 0.81 2.01
C TYR A 148 -3.08 1.11 3.17
N ASP A 149 -3.44 0.71 4.38
CA ASP A 149 -2.53 0.79 5.52
C ASP A 149 -1.54 -0.40 5.53
N GLN A 150 -0.66 -0.43 6.52
CA GLN A 150 0.32 -1.49 6.73
C GLN A 150 -0.29 -2.88 6.96
N ASN A 151 -1.57 -3.00 7.24
CA ASN A 151 -2.30 -4.25 7.38
C ASN A 151 -3.07 -4.64 6.10
N GLY A 152 -2.99 -3.80 5.05
CA GLY A 152 -3.75 -3.97 3.82
C GLY A 152 -5.22 -3.58 3.95
N ASP A 153 -5.61 -2.88 5.02
CA ASP A 153 -6.96 -2.35 5.18
C ASP A 153 -7.09 -1.00 4.47
N ILE A 154 -8.29 -0.75 3.93
CA ILE A 154 -8.56 0.51 3.23
C ILE A 154 -8.75 1.63 4.23
N VAL A 155 -7.98 2.69 4.07
CA VAL A 155 -8.11 3.97 4.78
C VAL A 155 -8.63 5.03 3.82
N THR A 156 -9.77 5.58 4.15
CA THR A 156 -10.38 6.71 3.42
C THR A 156 -10.33 7.98 4.27
N THR A 157 -10.73 9.11 3.69
CA THR A 157 -10.86 10.36 4.45
C THR A 157 -11.82 10.28 5.64
N ASP A 158 -12.66 9.24 5.73
CA ASP A 158 -13.52 8.99 6.89
C ASP A 158 -12.73 8.63 8.17
N TYR A 159 -11.47 8.20 8.02
CA TYR A 159 -10.56 7.97 9.14
C TYR A 159 -10.36 9.21 10.05
N PHE A 160 -10.56 10.39 9.51
CA PHE A 160 -10.38 11.65 10.24
C PHE A 160 -11.63 12.08 11.02
N ASP A 161 -12.79 11.46 10.78
CA ASP A 161 -14.05 11.85 11.39
C ASP A 161 -14.04 11.56 12.90
N GLY A 162 -14.39 12.56 13.70
CA GLY A 162 -14.46 12.43 15.16
C GLY A 162 -13.11 12.39 15.88
N SER A 163 -11.98 12.46 15.15
CA SER A 163 -10.63 12.41 15.73
C SER A 163 -9.75 13.54 15.20
N VAL A 164 -8.76 13.94 15.98
CA VAL A 164 -7.68 14.82 15.52
C VAL A 164 -6.53 13.95 15.04
N THR A 165 -6.05 14.16 13.81
CA THR A 165 -5.02 13.32 13.22
C THR A 165 -3.76 14.12 12.92
N ILE A 166 -2.61 13.59 13.31
CA ILE A 166 -1.30 14.09 12.90
C ILE A 166 -0.90 13.37 11.63
N LEU A 167 -0.74 14.14 10.54
CA LEU A 167 -0.42 13.63 9.21
C LEU A 167 0.98 14.07 8.78
N ASN A 168 1.80 13.12 8.31
CA ASN A 168 3.08 13.42 7.67
C ASN A 168 3.33 12.51 6.45
N PHE A 169 4.48 12.74 5.79
CA PHE A 169 4.91 11.97 4.62
C PHE A 169 6.30 11.39 4.90
N ILE A 170 6.48 10.11 4.58
CA ILE A 170 7.73 9.36 4.78
C ILE A 170 7.98 8.42 3.61
N PHE A 171 9.13 7.75 3.56
CA PHE A 171 9.32 6.50 2.82
C PHE A 171 10.32 5.60 3.57
N SER A 172 10.15 4.28 3.46
CA SER A 172 10.87 3.32 4.29
C SER A 172 12.37 3.26 4.01
N ARG A 173 12.79 3.52 2.77
CA ARG A 173 14.19 3.49 2.33
C ARG A 173 14.95 4.79 2.52
N CYS A 174 14.41 5.77 3.24
CA CYS A 174 15.10 7.02 3.48
C CYS A 174 16.38 6.81 4.31
N SER A 175 17.54 7.02 3.71
CA SER A 175 18.84 6.87 4.37
C SER A 175 19.32 8.12 5.09
N VAL A 176 18.58 9.24 4.96
CA VAL A 176 18.94 10.52 5.61
C VAL A 176 18.35 10.53 7.01
N ALA A 177 19.19 10.34 8.01
CA ALA A 177 18.80 10.17 9.42
C ALA A 177 17.95 11.33 9.96
N GLU A 178 18.21 12.56 9.52
CA GLU A 178 17.52 13.78 9.96
C GLU A 178 16.18 14.02 9.25
N MET A 179 15.79 13.16 8.31
CA MET A 179 14.55 13.28 7.53
C MET A 179 13.49 12.27 8.00
N CYS A 180 13.14 11.26 7.18
CA CYS A 180 12.09 10.30 7.53
C CYS A 180 12.34 9.55 8.85
N PRO A 181 13.56 9.05 9.15
CA PRO A 181 13.82 8.40 10.43
C PRO A 181 13.55 9.33 11.62
N ALA A 182 14.09 10.56 11.60
CA ALA A 182 13.86 11.54 12.67
C ALA A 182 12.38 11.93 12.79
N SER A 183 11.67 12.09 11.65
CA SER A 183 10.25 12.43 11.65
C SER A 183 9.42 11.31 12.25
N THR A 184 9.70 10.04 11.92
CA THR A 184 9.03 8.86 12.50
C THR A 184 9.28 8.76 14.00
N MET A 185 10.51 9.01 14.47
CA MET A 185 10.82 9.04 15.90
C MET A 185 10.07 10.15 16.65
N LYS A 186 9.92 11.33 16.03
CA LYS A 186 9.11 12.42 16.60
C LYS A 186 7.62 12.05 16.66
N MET A 187 7.08 11.42 15.62
CA MET A 187 5.69 10.91 15.60
C MET A 187 5.48 9.89 16.72
N LYS A 188 6.39 8.92 16.88
CA LYS A 188 6.37 7.96 17.99
C LYS A 188 6.38 8.65 19.35
N LYS A 189 7.32 9.57 19.58
CA LYS A 189 7.41 10.32 20.83
C LYS A 189 6.12 11.09 21.14
N LEU A 190 5.52 11.70 20.13
CA LEU A 190 4.24 12.39 20.28
C LEU A 190 3.11 11.40 20.62
N GLN A 191 3.06 10.23 19.98
CA GLN A 191 2.11 9.15 20.29
C GLN A 191 2.22 8.72 21.75
N GLU A 192 3.44 8.45 22.25
CA GLU A 192 3.71 8.08 23.63
C GLU A 192 3.26 9.18 24.63
N LEU A 193 3.51 10.45 24.29
CA LEU A 193 3.08 11.58 25.13
C LEU A 193 1.56 11.75 25.15
N VAL A 194 0.90 11.58 24.01
CA VAL A 194 -0.59 11.61 23.90
C VAL A 194 -1.20 10.52 24.79
N HIS A 195 -0.67 9.31 24.74
CA HIS A 195 -1.11 8.22 25.63
C HIS A 195 -0.87 8.55 27.11
N LYS A 196 0.33 9.06 27.44
CA LYS A 196 0.68 9.42 28.82
C LYS A 196 -0.21 10.54 29.38
N THR A 197 -0.53 11.55 28.57
CA THR A 197 -1.36 12.69 28.98
C THR A 197 -2.84 12.44 28.79
N LYS A 198 -3.24 11.26 28.28
CA LYS A 198 -4.63 10.84 28.06
C LYS A 198 -5.45 11.80 27.22
N VAL A 199 -4.82 12.44 26.21
CA VAL A 199 -5.56 13.25 25.23
C VAL A 199 -6.41 12.29 24.37
N PRO A 200 -7.74 12.42 24.34
CA PRO A 200 -8.61 11.47 23.68
C PRO A 200 -8.64 11.69 22.17
N ASN A 201 -8.99 10.64 21.43
CA ASN A 201 -9.30 10.68 20.01
C ASN A 201 -8.20 11.27 19.13
N ILE A 202 -6.93 10.93 19.43
CA ILE A 202 -5.79 11.32 18.61
C ILE A 202 -5.33 10.15 17.77
N HIS A 203 -5.25 10.39 16.46
CA HIS A 203 -4.74 9.45 15.47
C HIS A 203 -3.46 9.96 14.82
N PHE A 204 -2.70 9.03 14.28
CA PHE A 204 -1.48 9.29 13.53
C PHE A 204 -1.58 8.64 12.15
N LEU A 205 -1.18 9.35 11.14
CA LEU A 205 -1.16 8.85 9.77
C LEU A 205 0.13 9.29 9.06
N SER A 206 0.88 8.33 8.53
CA SER A 206 1.97 8.61 7.61
C SER A 206 1.61 8.11 6.21
N ILE A 207 1.90 8.88 5.17
CA ILE A 207 1.70 8.48 3.78
C ILE A 207 3.06 8.28 3.14
N THR A 208 3.24 7.13 2.46
CA THR A 208 4.51 6.89 1.76
C THR A 208 4.70 7.79 0.55
N LEU A 209 5.95 8.14 0.30
CA LEU A 209 6.42 8.83 -0.91
C LEU A 209 6.95 7.85 -1.97
N ASP A 210 7.13 6.57 -1.64
CA ASP A 210 7.75 5.55 -2.49
C ASP A 210 6.83 4.30 -2.65
N PRO A 211 5.63 4.45 -3.23
CA PRO A 211 4.64 3.38 -3.28
C PRO A 211 5.06 2.21 -4.18
N GLU A 212 6.06 2.37 -5.03
CA GLU A 212 6.58 1.30 -5.88
C GLU A 212 7.43 0.29 -5.09
N PHE A 213 7.98 0.73 -3.94
CA PHE A 213 8.71 -0.11 -3.00
C PHE A 213 7.89 -0.40 -1.73
N ASP A 214 7.25 0.60 -1.18
CA ASP A 214 6.53 0.55 0.10
C ASP A 214 5.14 -0.11 -0.05
N SER A 215 5.11 -1.43 -0.26
CA SER A 215 3.89 -2.23 -0.15
C SER A 215 3.40 -2.30 1.31
N PRO A 216 2.15 -2.71 1.57
CA PRO A 216 1.63 -2.86 2.94
C PRO A 216 2.55 -3.66 3.86
N GLY A 217 3.08 -4.82 3.41
CA GLY A 217 3.99 -5.63 4.22
C GLY A 217 5.34 -4.98 4.52
N VAL A 218 5.87 -4.17 3.60
CA VAL A 218 7.07 -3.35 3.84
C VAL A 218 6.79 -2.31 4.92
N LEU A 219 5.65 -1.63 4.85
CA LEU A 219 5.22 -0.65 5.85
C LEU A 219 4.92 -1.30 7.20
N LYS A 220 4.41 -2.55 7.22
CA LYS A 220 4.25 -3.35 8.44
C LYS A 220 5.58 -3.60 9.13
N SER A 221 6.59 -4.01 8.36
CA SER A 221 7.95 -4.21 8.87
C SER A 221 8.56 -2.90 9.38
N TYR A 222 8.32 -1.80 8.67
CA TYR A 222 8.75 -0.46 9.09
C TYR A 222 8.10 -0.04 10.43
N ALA A 223 6.77 -0.17 10.55
CA ALA A 223 6.04 0.15 11.78
C ALA A 223 6.58 -0.64 12.99
N ARG A 224 6.81 -1.95 12.80
CA ARG A 224 7.40 -2.82 13.83
C ARG A 224 8.82 -2.40 14.19
N GLY A 225 9.65 -2.06 13.21
CA GLY A 225 11.03 -1.60 13.43
C GLY A 225 11.12 -0.35 14.31
N TYR A 226 10.13 0.52 14.23
CA TYR A 226 10.02 1.72 15.09
C TYR A 226 9.19 1.47 16.36
N ASN A 227 8.60 0.29 16.56
CA ASN A 227 7.66 -0.01 17.65
C ASN A 227 6.53 1.02 17.74
N LEU A 228 5.86 1.31 16.62
CA LEU A 228 4.69 2.17 16.58
C LEU A 228 3.48 1.42 17.13
N ASP A 229 2.63 2.09 17.90
CA ASP A 229 1.37 1.51 18.35
C ASP A 229 0.31 1.61 17.25
N GLU A 230 0.04 0.48 16.60
CA GLU A 230 -0.86 0.41 15.46
C GLU A 230 -2.36 0.64 15.82
N SER A 231 -2.69 0.71 17.10
CA SER A 231 -4.09 0.96 17.55
C SER A 231 -4.59 2.33 17.10
N ASN A 232 -3.69 3.31 17.00
CA ASN A 232 -4.00 4.68 16.53
C ASN A 232 -2.98 5.24 15.53
N PHE A 233 -2.05 4.41 15.01
CA PHE A 233 -1.07 4.82 14.01
C PHE A 233 -1.21 3.97 12.75
N LYS A 234 -1.45 4.64 11.62
CA LYS A 234 -1.47 4.02 10.30
C LYS A 234 -0.37 4.57 9.40
N ILE A 235 0.26 3.68 8.64
CA ILE A 235 1.20 4.04 7.58
C ILE A 235 0.60 3.56 6.26
N CYS A 236 0.32 4.50 5.36
CA CYS A 236 -0.49 4.25 4.19
C CYS A 236 0.31 4.30 2.89
N THR A 237 -0.08 3.46 1.96
CA THR A 237 0.43 3.36 0.59
C THR A 237 -0.71 3.23 -0.40
N GLY A 238 -0.40 3.35 -1.70
CA GLY A 238 -1.41 3.22 -2.74
C GLY A 238 -0.78 3.22 -4.12
N GLU A 239 -1.60 3.32 -5.16
CA GLU A 239 -1.07 3.46 -6.52
C GLU A 239 -0.24 4.74 -6.66
N LYS A 240 0.84 4.65 -7.45
CA LYS A 240 1.75 5.79 -7.68
C LYS A 240 1.02 7.08 -8.06
N LYS A 241 0.02 6.99 -8.95
CA LYS A 241 -0.78 8.16 -9.38
C LYS A 241 -1.55 8.82 -8.25
N VAL A 242 -2.02 8.01 -7.28
CA VAL A 242 -2.74 8.51 -6.09
C VAL A 242 -1.79 9.26 -5.17
N ILE A 243 -0.60 8.70 -4.94
CA ILE A 243 0.44 9.36 -4.15
C ILE A 243 0.94 10.63 -4.85
N ASP A 244 1.10 10.61 -6.18
CA ASP A 244 1.45 11.81 -6.97
C ASP A 244 0.40 12.93 -6.80
N ASP A 245 -0.88 12.58 -6.85
CA ASP A 245 -1.97 13.55 -6.66
C ASP A 245 -1.97 14.14 -5.24
N LEU A 246 -1.79 13.30 -4.21
CA LEU A 246 -1.71 13.76 -2.82
C LEU A 246 -0.49 14.63 -2.59
N THR A 247 0.69 14.20 -3.02
CA THR A 247 1.94 14.97 -2.84
C THR A 247 1.85 16.32 -3.54
N ARG A 248 1.28 16.38 -4.74
CA ARG A 248 1.03 17.65 -5.42
C ARG A 248 0.12 18.58 -4.61
N GLN A 249 -1.02 18.08 -4.12
CA GLN A 249 -1.96 18.89 -3.35
C GLN A 249 -1.40 19.40 -2.04
N PHE A 250 -0.52 18.62 -1.40
CA PHE A 250 0.14 19.03 -0.15
C PHE A 250 1.47 19.75 -0.36
N GLY A 251 1.85 20.04 -1.60
CA GLY A 251 3.10 20.76 -1.93
C GLY A 251 4.36 20.00 -1.55
N ILE A 252 4.31 18.66 -1.56
CA ILE A 252 5.46 17.79 -1.37
C ILE A 252 6.14 17.59 -2.72
N ARG A 253 7.35 18.11 -2.85
CA ARG A 253 8.21 17.83 -4.02
C ARG A 253 8.93 16.52 -3.77
N ARG A 254 9.01 15.69 -4.80
CA ARG A 254 9.81 14.47 -4.80
C ARG A 254 10.46 14.29 -6.15
N GLU A 255 11.76 14.07 -6.15
CA GLU A 255 12.56 13.89 -7.35
C GLU A 255 13.28 12.54 -7.28
N ALA A 256 13.03 11.68 -8.26
CA ALA A 256 13.78 10.45 -8.40
C ALA A 256 15.16 10.77 -8.98
N THR A 257 16.22 10.53 -8.21
CA THR A 257 17.58 10.66 -8.70
C THR A 257 18.14 9.30 -9.10
N LYS A 258 18.90 9.25 -10.20
CA LYS A 258 19.40 7.98 -10.78
C LYS A 258 20.30 7.16 -9.84
N ASN A 259 20.93 7.78 -8.83
CA ASN A 259 21.92 7.14 -7.96
C ASN A 259 21.79 7.49 -6.47
N GLN A 260 20.71 8.11 -6.04
CA GLN A 260 20.49 8.50 -4.64
C GLN A 260 19.06 8.20 -4.19
N PRO A 261 18.83 8.07 -2.88
CA PRO A 261 17.48 8.01 -2.35
C PRO A 261 16.64 9.18 -2.86
N LEU A 262 15.33 8.95 -2.97
CA LEU A 262 14.34 9.94 -3.35
C LEU A 262 14.56 11.25 -2.61
N ASP A 263 14.89 12.36 -3.31
CA ASP A 263 14.91 13.68 -2.70
C ASP A 263 13.48 14.20 -2.57
N HIS A 264 13.15 14.75 -1.40
CA HIS A 264 11.80 15.21 -1.12
C HIS A 264 11.74 16.31 -0.07
N THR A 265 10.72 17.15 -0.17
CA THR A 265 10.35 18.07 0.90
C THR A 265 9.51 17.35 1.96
N MET A 266 9.44 17.91 3.17
CA MET A 266 8.68 17.34 4.28
C MET A 266 7.58 18.30 4.72
N ARG A 267 6.50 17.76 5.25
CA ARG A 267 5.43 18.53 5.89
C ARG A 267 4.77 17.67 6.95
N THR A 268 4.49 18.26 8.11
CA THR A 268 3.71 17.63 9.19
C THR A 268 2.54 18.54 9.53
N MET A 269 1.35 17.98 9.67
CA MET A 269 0.09 18.69 9.79
C MET A 269 -0.76 18.14 10.93
N ILE A 270 -1.63 19.00 11.49
CA ILE A 270 -2.76 18.59 12.34
C ILE A 270 -4.04 18.78 11.53
N ILE A 271 -4.82 17.71 11.46
CA ILE A 271 -6.12 17.67 10.81
C ILE A 271 -7.18 17.49 11.90
N ASN A 272 -8.18 18.36 11.92
CA ASN A 272 -9.26 18.26 12.90
C ASN A 272 -10.31 17.19 12.53
N SER A 273 -11.23 16.93 13.43
CA SER A 273 -12.32 15.96 13.29
C SER A 273 -13.34 16.27 12.17
N ARG A 274 -13.19 17.39 11.49
CA ARG A 274 -13.98 17.79 10.30
C ARG A 274 -13.16 17.77 9.03
N ARG A 275 -12.01 17.05 9.04
CA ARG A 275 -11.10 16.87 7.90
C ARG A 275 -10.42 18.16 7.43
N GLN A 276 -10.32 19.18 8.29
CA GLN A 276 -9.70 20.47 7.94
C GLN A 276 -8.27 20.55 8.49
N ILE A 277 -7.36 21.09 7.71
CA ILE A 277 -5.99 21.39 8.14
C ILE A 277 -6.04 22.57 9.11
N VAL A 278 -5.69 22.35 10.36
CA VAL A 278 -5.71 23.41 11.39
C VAL A 278 -4.30 23.89 11.77
N TYR A 279 -3.28 23.11 11.48
CA TYR A 279 -1.91 23.47 11.71
C TYR A 279 -0.98 22.74 10.75
N GLN A 280 0.13 23.37 10.35
CA GLN A 280 1.13 22.72 9.52
C GLN A 280 2.51 23.32 9.72
N VAL A 281 3.54 22.47 9.64
CA VAL A 281 4.95 22.87 9.64
C VAL A 281 5.64 22.27 8.42
N PRO A 282 6.16 23.08 7.50
CA PRO A 282 6.97 22.60 6.39
C PRO A 282 8.38 22.22 6.89
N GLY A 283 9.02 21.30 6.17
CA GLY A 283 10.37 20.85 6.47
C GLY A 283 10.45 19.92 7.68
N ARG A 284 11.68 19.78 8.21
CA ARG A 284 12.05 18.83 9.28
C ARG A 284 12.07 19.42 10.69
N SER A 285 11.89 20.72 10.81
CA SER A 285 12.11 21.47 12.07
C SER A 285 10.92 21.46 13.05
N TRP A 286 9.84 20.73 12.75
CA TRP A 286 8.71 20.65 13.66
C TRP A 286 9.08 20.04 15.02
N ARG A 287 8.47 20.55 16.10
CA ARG A 287 8.74 20.15 17.48
C ARG A 287 7.56 19.40 18.07
N VAL A 288 7.87 18.35 18.80
CA VAL A 288 6.87 17.48 19.45
C VAL A 288 6.03 18.28 20.46
N GLU A 289 6.70 19.17 21.22
CA GLU A 289 6.08 20.00 22.25
C GLU A 289 5.04 20.97 21.66
N ASP A 290 5.32 21.56 20.50
CA ASP A 290 4.41 22.49 19.80
C ASP A 290 3.15 21.77 19.30
N PHE A 291 3.29 20.53 18.85
CA PHE A 291 2.16 19.70 18.47
C PHE A 291 1.35 19.27 19.70
N LEU A 292 2.01 18.76 20.73
CA LEU A 292 1.33 18.32 21.96
C LEU A 292 0.50 19.45 22.60
N SER A 293 1.05 20.67 22.73
CA SER A 293 0.31 21.80 23.30
C SER A 293 -0.96 22.15 22.51
N ARG A 294 -0.94 21.97 21.17
CA ARG A 294 -2.13 22.19 20.31
C ARG A 294 -3.16 21.08 20.38
N LEU A 295 -2.75 19.88 20.78
CA LEU A 295 -3.66 18.75 20.97
C LEU A 295 -4.36 18.82 22.35
N GLN A 296 -3.81 19.58 23.30
CA GLN A 296 -4.34 19.77 24.64
C GLN A 296 -5.23 21.05 24.77
N SER A 297 -5.20 21.92 23.78
CA SER A 297 -6.04 23.14 23.71
C SER A 297 -7.38 22.85 23.05
#